data_7441e2d395a0561cdca60e01b2131b9f
#
_entry.id   7441e2d395a0561cdca60e01b2131b9f
#
_cell.length_a   1.000
_cell.length_b   1.000
_cell.length_c   1.000
_cell.angle_alpha   90.00
_cell.angle_beta   90.00
_cell.angle_gamma   90.00
#
_symmetry.space_group_name_H-M   'P 1'
#
loop_
_entity.id
_entity.type
_entity.pdbx_description
1 polymer ?
#
loop_
_entity_poly.entity_id
_entity_poly.type
_entity_poly.pdbx_seq_one_letter_code
_entity_poly.pdbx_strand_id
1 'polypeptide(L)'
;MRNSMKKQKYVYLVALLPFLTVAILYEIVPLCSVIGNSFIPDGGTGFSLENYEKVFTKLLYQKAIVNSLKISLTSSIIGIIIAFLGAKAIHNHTGKLSTAFTTVLNMVSNFAGVPLAFSYMILLGNAGFMVHVGQKLGIEGLADYNMYTSGGMSMIYVYFQIPLATLLLIPAFEGIRKEWKEAVALLGGNMTCFWTKVGVPVLMPGILGTFSVLFANALAAYATVYALMMNNISLLPIQIAGSFVGEVKLKPGLGGALSVVMMAMMVIMIFVTNGISRQFQKGVKKV
;
A
#
# COMPACT_ATOMS: atom_id res chain seq x y z
N MET A 1 -22.71 -30.12 -28.85
CA MET A 1 -22.42 -28.93 -28.06
C MET A 1 -21.82 -29.21 -26.67
N ARG A 2 -22.38 -30.07 -25.85
CA ARG A 2 -21.92 -30.35 -24.47
C ARG A 2 -20.50 -30.97 -24.36
N ASN A 3 -20.05 -31.78 -25.34
CA ASN A 3 -18.69 -32.33 -25.39
C ASN A 3 -17.60 -31.30 -25.81
N SER A 4 -17.96 -30.34 -26.65
CA SER A 4 -17.06 -29.23 -27.03
C SER A 4 -16.76 -28.31 -25.88
N MET A 5 -17.76 -27.98 -25.05
CA MET A 5 -17.57 -27.13 -23.85
C MET A 5 -16.75 -27.85 -22.76
N LYS A 6 -16.85 -29.17 -22.63
CA LYS A 6 -15.99 -29.94 -21.71
C LYS A 6 -14.54 -29.96 -22.20
N LYS A 7 -14.30 -30.20 -23.50
CA LYS A 7 -12.94 -30.13 -24.09
C LYS A 7 -12.30 -28.76 -23.92
N GLN A 8 -13.02 -27.65 -24.14
CA GLN A 8 -12.54 -26.31 -23.90
C GLN A 8 -12.14 -26.07 -22.43
N LYS A 9 -12.95 -26.53 -21.47
CA LYS A 9 -12.59 -26.41 -20.03
C LYS A 9 -11.27 -27.12 -19.69
N TYR A 10 -11.01 -28.29 -20.24
CA TYR A 10 -9.76 -29.02 -20.01
C TYR A 10 -8.56 -28.30 -20.62
N VAL A 11 -8.70 -27.70 -21.80
CA VAL A 11 -7.63 -26.91 -22.44
C VAL A 11 -7.27 -25.69 -21.60
N TYR A 12 -8.24 -24.95 -21.06
CA TYR A 12 -7.99 -23.83 -20.16
C TYR A 12 -7.33 -24.27 -18.84
N LEU A 13 -7.78 -25.39 -18.26
CA LEU A 13 -7.18 -25.93 -17.04
C LEU A 13 -5.71 -26.35 -17.28
N VAL A 14 -5.42 -27.02 -18.39
CA VAL A 14 -4.05 -27.40 -18.75
C VAL A 14 -3.17 -26.17 -19.02
N ALA A 15 -3.71 -25.15 -19.69
CA ALA A 15 -2.99 -23.90 -19.95
C ALA A 15 -2.70 -23.11 -18.66
N LEU A 16 -3.57 -23.18 -17.65
CA LEU A 16 -3.37 -22.56 -16.34
C LEU A 16 -2.46 -23.36 -15.41
N LEU A 17 -2.23 -24.63 -15.68
CA LEU A 17 -1.48 -25.54 -14.81
C LEU A 17 -0.06 -25.05 -14.48
N PRO A 18 0.76 -24.58 -15.43
CA PRO A 18 2.09 -24.05 -15.13
C PRO A 18 2.02 -22.84 -14.16
N PHE A 19 1.09 -21.92 -14.40
CA PHE A 19 0.88 -20.76 -13.52
C PHE A 19 0.46 -21.18 -12.12
N LEU A 20 -0.54 -22.09 -12.01
CA LEU A 20 -1.01 -22.59 -10.72
C LEU A 20 0.09 -23.34 -9.97
N THR A 21 0.91 -24.12 -10.68
CA THR A 21 2.05 -24.84 -10.06
C THR A 21 3.04 -23.86 -9.46
N VAL A 22 3.42 -22.80 -10.20
CA VAL A 22 4.32 -21.76 -9.69
C VAL A 22 3.70 -21.03 -8.50
N ALA A 23 2.43 -20.62 -8.59
CA ALA A 23 1.73 -19.94 -7.50
C ALA A 23 1.64 -20.83 -6.24
N ILE A 24 1.31 -22.10 -6.38
CA ILE A 24 1.25 -23.03 -5.23
C ILE A 24 2.62 -23.20 -4.60
N LEU A 25 3.65 -23.48 -5.38
CA LEU A 25 4.99 -23.78 -4.85
C LEU A 25 5.68 -22.56 -4.25
N TYR A 26 5.51 -21.39 -4.85
CA TYR A 26 6.27 -20.19 -4.44
C TYR A 26 5.48 -19.20 -3.59
N GLU A 27 4.15 -19.30 -3.55
CA GLU A 27 3.32 -18.43 -2.72
C GLU A 27 2.63 -19.21 -1.59
N ILE A 28 1.86 -20.27 -1.94
CA ILE A 28 1.03 -20.96 -0.93
C ILE A 28 1.89 -21.80 0.02
N VAL A 29 2.85 -22.57 -0.49
CA VAL A 29 3.70 -23.42 0.35
C VAL A 29 4.53 -22.61 1.35
N PRO A 30 5.25 -21.53 0.97
CA PRO A 30 5.94 -20.68 1.93
C PRO A 30 4.99 -20.00 2.93
N LEU A 31 3.82 -19.55 2.47
CA LEU A 31 2.82 -18.95 3.36
C LEU A 31 2.34 -19.94 4.43
N CYS A 32 2.00 -21.17 4.02
CA CYS A 32 1.63 -22.24 4.97
C CYS A 32 2.76 -22.56 5.93
N SER A 33 4.01 -22.56 5.45
CA SER A 33 5.20 -22.77 6.29
C SER A 33 5.36 -21.67 7.34
N VAL A 34 5.22 -20.40 6.95
CA VAL A 34 5.27 -19.24 7.86
C VAL A 34 4.18 -19.33 8.92
N ILE A 35 2.94 -19.66 8.52
CA ILE A 35 1.83 -19.85 9.44
C ILE A 35 2.09 -21.03 10.38
N GLY A 36 2.55 -22.17 9.86
CA GLY A 36 2.89 -23.34 10.69
C GLY A 36 3.98 -23.02 11.70
N ASN A 37 5.08 -22.41 11.26
CA ASN A 37 6.20 -22.03 12.13
C ASN A 37 5.81 -21.01 13.20
N SER A 38 4.82 -20.17 12.97
CA SER A 38 4.35 -19.19 13.95
C SER A 38 3.87 -19.80 15.27
N PHE A 39 3.42 -21.07 15.22
CA PHE A 39 2.97 -21.83 16.37
C PHE A 39 4.05 -22.72 17.00
N ILE A 40 5.27 -22.70 16.47
CA ILE A 40 6.40 -23.48 17.02
C ILE A 40 7.28 -22.52 17.82
N PRO A 41 7.52 -22.76 19.13
CA PRO A 41 8.38 -21.90 19.93
C PRO A 41 9.82 -21.95 19.46
N ASP A 42 10.52 -20.79 19.48
CA ASP A 42 11.91 -20.72 19.06
C ASP A 42 12.83 -21.54 19.98
N GLY A 43 13.39 -22.62 19.45
CA GLY A 43 14.24 -23.56 20.16
C GLY A 43 13.48 -24.70 20.89
N GLY A 44 12.18 -24.85 20.65
CA GLY A 44 11.34 -25.94 21.13
C GLY A 44 10.68 -26.72 19.99
N THR A 45 9.92 -27.73 20.36
CA THR A 45 9.10 -28.55 19.46
C THR A 45 7.65 -28.57 19.94
N GLY A 46 6.71 -28.66 19.03
CA GLY A 46 5.29 -28.75 19.33
C GLY A 46 4.53 -27.41 19.17
N PHE A 47 3.22 -27.49 19.33
CA PHE A 47 2.32 -26.35 19.20
C PHE A 47 2.35 -25.45 20.44
N SER A 48 2.53 -24.15 20.27
CA SER A 48 2.52 -23.16 21.34
C SER A 48 2.06 -21.80 20.85
N LEU A 49 1.43 -21.02 21.71
CA LEU A 49 1.06 -19.63 21.47
C LEU A 49 2.08 -18.63 22.03
N GLU A 50 3.21 -19.10 22.55
CA GLU A 50 4.26 -18.28 23.18
C GLU A 50 4.76 -17.15 22.26
N ASN A 51 4.90 -17.42 20.97
CA ASN A 51 5.33 -16.39 20.00
C ASN A 51 4.31 -15.25 19.90
N TYR A 52 3.01 -15.57 19.88
CA TYR A 52 1.95 -14.56 19.86
C TYR A 52 1.89 -13.79 21.17
N GLU A 53 2.05 -14.47 22.31
CA GLU A 53 2.16 -13.81 23.61
C GLU A 53 3.31 -12.80 23.60
N LYS A 54 4.49 -13.18 23.11
CA LYS A 54 5.64 -12.27 22.95
C LYS A 54 5.34 -11.08 22.05
N VAL A 55 4.63 -11.29 20.93
CA VAL A 55 4.25 -10.23 19.99
C VAL A 55 3.34 -9.20 20.66
N PHE A 56 2.38 -9.63 21.47
CA PHE A 56 1.41 -8.73 22.10
C PHE A 56 1.83 -8.19 23.47
N THR A 57 2.83 -8.79 24.16
CA THR A 57 3.28 -8.34 25.47
C THR A 57 4.56 -7.51 25.43
N LYS A 58 5.49 -7.80 24.49
CA LYS A 58 6.75 -7.05 24.41
C LYS A 58 6.56 -5.70 23.77
N LEU A 59 6.98 -4.64 24.47
CA LEU A 59 6.88 -3.25 24.05
C LEU A 59 7.49 -2.98 22.66
N LEU A 60 8.57 -3.70 22.31
CA LEU A 60 9.23 -3.58 21.00
C LEU A 60 8.28 -3.92 19.85
N TYR A 61 7.54 -5.04 19.96
CA TYR A 61 6.63 -5.49 18.90
C TYR A 61 5.32 -4.72 18.90
N GLN A 62 4.82 -4.33 20.08
CA GLN A 62 3.68 -3.41 20.18
C GLN A 62 3.97 -2.08 19.45
N LYS A 63 5.16 -1.49 19.69
CA LYS A 63 5.60 -0.28 18.98
C LYS A 63 5.74 -0.54 17.48
N ALA A 64 6.24 -1.72 17.08
CA ALA A 64 6.33 -2.08 15.66
C ALA A 64 4.95 -2.12 14.99
N ILE A 65 3.96 -2.73 15.63
CA ILE A 65 2.58 -2.81 15.14
C ILE A 65 1.98 -1.40 15.01
N VAL A 66 2.06 -0.61 16.09
CA VAL A 66 1.46 0.74 16.13
C VAL A 66 2.12 1.68 15.12
N ASN A 67 3.46 1.69 15.04
CA ASN A 67 4.19 2.53 14.09
C ASN A 67 3.88 2.15 12.64
N SER A 68 3.90 0.84 12.32
CA SER A 68 3.57 0.35 10.99
C SER A 68 2.14 0.71 10.60
N LEU A 69 1.18 0.52 11.51
CA LEU A 69 -0.21 0.89 11.27
C LEU A 69 -0.38 2.40 11.05
N LYS A 70 0.24 3.21 11.93
CA LYS A 70 0.17 4.67 11.86
C LYS A 70 0.75 5.20 10.54
N ILE A 71 1.97 4.77 10.18
CA ILE A 71 2.63 5.22 8.96
C ILE A 71 1.84 4.76 7.72
N SER A 72 1.40 3.49 7.68
CA SER A 72 0.64 2.97 6.54
C SER A 72 -0.70 3.66 6.36
N LEU A 73 -1.45 3.92 7.43
CA LEU A 73 -2.72 4.65 7.36
C LEU A 73 -2.53 6.10 6.93
N THR A 74 -1.61 6.84 7.60
CA THR A 74 -1.41 8.26 7.31
C THR A 74 -0.91 8.47 5.88
N SER A 75 0.08 7.68 5.43
CA SER A 75 0.61 7.80 4.07
C SER A 75 -0.42 7.40 3.00
N SER A 76 -1.22 6.38 3.24
CA SER A 76 -2.26 5.95 2.29
C SER A 76 -3.40 6.95 2.19
N ILE A 77 -3.84 7.56 3.31
CA ILE A 77 -4.88 8.59 3.30
C ILE A 77 -4.40 9.83 2.55
N ILE A 78 -3.21 10.34 2.90
CA ILE A 78 -2.67 11.54 2.25
C ILE A 78 -2.36 11.24 0.78
N GLY A 79 -1.73 10.09 0.50
CA GLY A 79 -1.38 9.64 -0.84
C GLY A 79 -2.59 9.56 -1.76
N ILE A 80 -3.71 8.97 -1.30
CA ILE A 80 -4.91 8.83 -2.14
C ILE A 80 -5.62 10.16 -2.38
N ILE A 81 -5.60 11.10 -1.41
CA ILE A 81 -6.18 12.43 -1.60
C ILE A 81 -5.44 13.19 -2.71
N ILE A 82 -4.10 13.19 -2.66
CA ILE A 82 -3.28 13.85 -3.68
C ILE A 82 -3.42 13.14 -5.02
N ALA A 83 -3.39 11.81 -5.02
CA ALA A 83 -3.54 11.00 -6.23
C ALA A 83 -4.90 11.18 -6.90
N PHE A 84 -5.98 11.36 -6.13
CA PHE A 84 -7.30 11.67 -6.66
C PHE A 84 -7.30 12.97 -7.48
N LEU A 85 -6.63 14.01 -7.00
CA LEU A 85 -6.49 15.27 -7.72
C LEU A 85 -5.64 15.08 -8.99
N GLY A 86 -4.56 14.32 -8.91
CA GLY A 86 -3.71 13.97 -10.05
C GLY A 86 -4.47 13.19 -11.14
N ALA A 87 -5.18 12.12 -10.75
CA ALA A 87 -5.98 11.31 -11.67
C ALA A 87 -7.11 12.12 -12.33
N LYS A 88 -7.78 12.99 -11.54
CA LYS A 88 -8.78 13.92 -12.06
C LYS A 88 -8.20 14.89 -13.09
N ALA A 89 -7.00 15.41 -12.85
CA ALA A 89 -6.33 16.31 -13.79
C ALA A 89 -6.01 15.58 -15.10
N ILE A 90 -5.49 14.36 -15.05
CA ILE A 90 -5.20 13.53 -16.22
C ILE A 90 -6.48 13.22 -17.00
N HIS A 91 -7.56 12.85 -16.31
CA HIS A 91 -8.85 12.53 -16.96
C HIS A 91 -9.46 13.72 -17.71
N ASN A 92 -9.25 14.95 -17.19
CA ASN A 92 -9.79 16.17 -17.83
C ASN A 92 -8.94 16.68 -19.00
N HIS A 93 -7.69 16.23 -19.13
CA HIS A 93 -6.76 16.67 -20.17
C HIS A 93 -6.32 15.49 -21.02
N THR A 94 -6.58 15.58 -22.33
CA THR A 94 -6.11 14.62 -23.33
C THR A 94 -4.95 15.21 -24.12
N GLY A 95 -3.97 14.38 -24.49
CA GLY A 95 -2.87 14.80 -25.36
C GLY A 95 -1.47 14.54 -24.76
N LYS A 96 -0.45 15.16 -25.36
CA LYS A 96 0.97 14.91 -25.06
C LYS A 96 1.33 15.13 -23.58
N LEU A 97 0.71 16.12 -22.93
CA LEU A 97 0.97 16.42 -21.52
C LEU A 97 0.48 15.30 -20.60
N SER A 98 -0.71 14.76 -20.83
CA SER A 98 -1.25 13.62 -20.09
C SER A 98 -0.38 12.38 -20.26
N THR A 99 0.06 12.10 -21.49
CA THR A 99 0.97 10.97 -21.77
C THR A 99 2.32 11.15 -21.08
N ALA A 100 2.92 12.33 -21.15
CA ALA A 100 4.19 12.63 -20.48
C ALA A 100 4.07 12.47 -18.95
N PHE A 101 3.00 13.00 -18.36
CA PHE A 101 2.75 12.88 -16.92
C PHE A 101 2.57 11.42 -16.49
N THR A 102 1.78 10.64 -17.23
CA THR A 102 1.59 9.20 -16.96
C THR A 102 2.91 8.43 -17.10
N THR A 103 3.75 8.79 -18.08
CA THR A 103 5.08 8.18 -18.25
C THR A 103 5.98 8.47 -17.04
N VAL A 104 5.99 9.71 -16.57
CA VAL A 104 6.74 10.08 -15.35
C VAL A 104 6.21 9.34 -14.14
N LEU A 105 4.89 9.24 -13.95
CA LEU A 105 4.29 8.47 -12.85
C LEU A 105 4.69 7.00 -12.89
N ASN A 106 4.68 6.37 -14.06
CA ASN A 106 5.13 4.99 -14.23
C ASN A 106 6.62 4.83 -13.86
N MET A 107 7.47 5.75 -14.27
CA MET A 107 8.88 5.75 -13.92
C MET A 107 9.08 5.89 -12.40
N VAL A 108 8.42 6.87 -11.78
CA VAL A 108 8.55 7.15 -10.34
C VAL A 108 7.94 6.05 -9.47
N SER A 109 6.82 5.44 -9.88
CA SER A 109 6.19 4.34 -9.13
C SER A 109 7.07 3.09 -9.05
N ASN A 110 7.97 2.89 -10.02
CA ASN A 110 8.95 1.80 -10.02
C ASN A 110 10.28 2.18 -9.34
N PHE A 111 10.45 3.45 -8.96
CA PHE A 111 11.63 3.93 -8.25
C PHE A 111 11.42 3.76 -6.75
N ALA A 112 11.79 2.59 -6.23
CA ALA A 112 11.56 2.20 -4.84
C ALA A 112 12.81 1.51 -4.25
N GLY A 113 12.74 1.12 -2.98
CA GLY A 113 13.81 0.37 -2.31
C GLY A 113 15.03 1.22 -1.95
N VAL A 114 16.21 0.62 -2.05
CA VAL A 114 17.48 1.22 -1.66
C VAL A 114 17.84 2.48 -2.48
N PRO A 115 17.67 2.51 -3.83
CA PRO A 115 17.95 3.71 -4.61
C PRO A 115 17.10 4.92 -4.18
N LEU A 116 15.83 4.68 -3.85
CA LEU A 116 14.94 5.72 -3.32
C LEU A 116 15.44 6.23 -1.97
N ALA A 117 15.86 5.32 -1.07
CA ALA A 117 16.41 5.70 0.23
C ALA A 117 17.63 6.62 0.10
N PHE A 118 18.59 6.29 -0.76
CA PHE A 118 19.75 7.16 -1.00
C PHE A 118 19.37 8.52 -1.56
N SER A 119 18.40 8.58 -2.48
CA SER A 119 17.90 9.87 -3.00
C SER A 119 17.32 10.74 -1.88
N TYR A 120 16.60 10.15 -0.93
CA TYR A 120 16.10 10.89 0.24
C TYR A 120 17.19 11.32 1.20
N MET A 121 18.21 10.49 1.43
CA MET A 121 19.37 10.89 2.24
C MET A 121 20.06 12.13 1.66
N ILE A 122 20.22 12.18 0.35
CA ILE A 122 20.82 13.32 -0.34
C ILE A 122 19.93 14.56 -0.28
N LEU A 123 18.61 14.40 -0.43
CA LEU A 123 17.67 15.51 -0.48
C LEU A 123 17.26 16.02 0.91
N LEU A 124 16.91 15.11 1.82
CA LEU A 124 16.23 15.39 3.09
C LEU A 124 17.00 14.91 4.33
N GLY A 125 18.21 14.34 4.15
CA GLY A 125 19.07 13.98 5.28
C GLY A 125 19.47 15.20 6.10
N ASN A 126 20.05 15.01 7.27
CA ASN A 126 20.44 16.11 8.19
C ASN A 126 21.36 17.18 7.54
N ALA A 127 22.13 16.80 6.54
CA ALA A 127 22.92 17.68 5.68
C ALA A 127 22.41 17.68 4.23
N GLY A 128 21.12 17.39 4.03
CA GLY A 128 20.52 17.27 2.70
C GLY A 128 20.35 18.61 2.00
N PHE A 129 20.27 18.54 0.66
CA PHE A 129 20.13 19.74 -0.18
C PHE A 129 18.92 20.61 0.22
N MET A 130 17.76 19.99 0.46
CA MET A 130 16.56 20.74 0.84
C MET A 130 16.64 21.36 2.22
N VAL A 131 17.33 20.72 3.18
CA VAL A 131 17.59 21.30 4.50
C VAL A 131 18.45 22.56 4.38
N HIS A 132 19.51 22.52 3.56
CA HIS A 132 20.34 23.70 3.29
C HIS A 132 19.59 24.82 2.56
N VAL A 133 18.70 24.47 1.61
CA VAL A 133 17.82 25.46 0.95
C VAL A 133 16.87 26.09 1.98
N GLY A 134 16.28 25.27 2.86
CA GLY A 134 15.42 25.75 3.95
C GLY A 134 16.13 26.76 4.86
N GLN A 135 17.36 26.43 5.26
CA GLN A 135 18.20 27.33 6.10
C GLN A 135 18.48 28.63 5.38
N LYS A 136 18.85 28.61 4.08
CA LYS A 136 19.14 29.82 3.31
C LYS A 136 17.92 30.70 3.06
N LEU A 137 16.75 30.09 2.88
CA LEU A 137 15.49 30.81 2.60
C LEU A 137 14.69 31.15 3.86
N GLY A 138 15.13 30.73 5.05
CA GLY A 138 14.43 30.98 6.33
C GLY A 138 13.12 30.16 6.43
N ILE A 139 13.01 29.03 5.75
CA ILE A 139 11.85 28.14 5.80
C ILE A 139 12.08 27.10 6.91
N GLU A 140 11.64 27.41 8.14
CA GLU A 140 11.84 26.57 9.33
C GLU A 140 11.40 25.11 9.13
N GLY A 141 10.22 24.87 8.54
CA GLY A 141 9.71 23.53 8.29
C GLY A 141 10.58 22.66 7.37
N LEU A 142 11.44 23.28 6.55
CA LEU A 142 12.39 22.60 5.68
C LEU A 142 13.78 22.51 6.33
N ALA A 143 14.17 23.57 7.05
CA ALA A 143 15.46 23.68 7.74
C ALA A 143 15.59 22.67 8.89
N ASP A 144 14.49 22.46 9.65
CA ASP A 144 14.43 21.57 10.81
C ASP A 144 13.82 20.20 10.48
N TYR A 145 13.65 19.90 9.19
CA TYR A 145 13.07 18.62 8.77
C TYR A 145 13.96 17.45 9.19
N ASN A 146 13.40 16.55 9.99
CA ASN A 146 14.08 15.33 10.41
C ASN A 146 13.36 14.10 9.82
N MET A 147 13.93 13.53 8.76
CA MET A 147 13.41 12.34 8.10
C MET A 147 13.47 11.07 8.97
N TYR A 148 14.30 11.08 10.01
CA TYR A 148 14.51 9.92 10.90
C TYR A 148 13.46 9.84 12.02
N THR A 149 12.45 10.68 11.99
CA THR A 149 11.28 10.62 12.87
C THR A 149 10.13 9.83 12.23
N SER A 150 9.16 9.40 13.04
CA SER A 150 7.94 8.77 12.52
C SER A 150 7.15 9.68 11.56
N GLY A 151 7.16 10.99 11.81
CA GLY A 151 6.54 12.00 10.93
C GLY A 151 7.29 12.16 9.62
N GLY A 152 8.62 12.31 9.67
CA GLY A 152 9.48 12.42 8.50
C GLY A 152 9.36 11.17 7.62
N MET A 153 9.35 9.99 8.23
CA MET A 153 9.15 8.73 7.52
C MET A 153 7.79 8.67 6.83
N SER A 154 6.72 9.15 7.47
CA SER A 154 5.39 9.20 6.85
C SER A 154 5.37 10.03 5.56
N MET A 155 6.11 11.14 5.50
CA MET A 155 6.26 11.97 4.29
C MET A 155 6.92 11.19 3.14
N ILE A 156 7.97 10.42 3.42
CA ILE A 156 8.65 9.58 2.44
C ILE A 156 7.66 8.53 1.88
N TYR A 157 6.87 7.94 2.76
CA TYR A 157 5.83 7.00 2.36
C TYR A 157 4.75 7.66 1.48
N VAL A 158 4.31 8.86 1.82
CA VAL A 158 3.36 9.62 1.00
C VAL A 158 3.90 9.81 -0.42
N TYR A 159 5.17 10.16 -0.56
CA TYR A 159 5.76 10.40 -1.87
C TYR A 159 5.66 9.19 -2.81
N PHE A 160 6.10 8.00 -2.39
CA PHE A 160 6.06 6.85 -3.27
C PHE A 160 4.65 6.27 -3.45
N GLN A 161 3.71 6.60 -2.56
CA GLN A 161 2.31 6.22 -2.68
C GLN A 161 1.57 7.03 -3.76
N ILE A 162 1.90 8.31 -3.93
CA ILE A 162 1.19 9.22 -4.87
C ILE A 162 1.24 8.69 -6.31
N PRO A 163 2.40 8.34 -6.90
CA PRO A 163 2.44 7.85 -8.28
C PRO A 163 1.65 6.57 -8.47
N LEU A 164 1.84 5.60 -7.57
CA LEU A 164 1.13 4.32 -7.59
C LEU A 164 -0.39 4.54 -7.48
N ALA A 165 -0.83 5.33 -6.51
CA ALA A 165 -2.25 5.64 -6.32
C ALA A 165 -2.86 6.33 -7.54
N THR A 166 -2.14 7.29 -8.14
CA THR A 166 -2.62 8.02 -9.31
C THR A 166 -2.84 7.07 -10.49
N LEU A 167 -1.87 6.18 -10.75
CA LEU A 167 -1.98 5.17 -11.81
C LEU A 167 -3.15 4.20 -11.59
N LEU A 168 -3.38 3.77 -10.34
CA LEU A 168 -4.48 2.89 -10.00
C LEU A 168 -5.86 3.57 -10.09
N LEU A 169 -5.92 4.90 -9.91
CA LEU A 169 -7.17 5.64 -9.98
C LEU A 169 -7.56 6.04 -11.41
N ILE A 170 -6.63 6.17 -12.36
CA ILE A 170 -6.92 6.56 -13.73
C ILE A 170 -8.06 5.73 -14.35
N PRO A 171 -8.03 4.38 -14.33
CA PRO A 171 -9.11 3.56 -14.90
C PRO A 171 -10.46 3.77 -14.22
N ALA A 172 -10.47 4.09 -12.91
CA ALA A 172 -11.71 4.40 -12.21
C ALA A 172 -12.35 5.68 -12.75
N PHE A 173 -11.55 6.70 -13.06
CA PHE A 173 -12.03 7.96 -13.66
C PHE A 173 -12.56 7.79 -15.08
N GLU A 174 -12.05 6.84 -15.86
CA GLU A 174 -12.56 6.52 -17.21
C GLU A 174 -14.01 6.03 -17.16
N GLY A 175 -14.45 5.48 -16.01
CA GLY A 175 -15.84 5.10 -15.78
C GLY A 175 -16.83 6.27 -15.64
N ILE A 176 -16.34 7.52 -15.49
CA ILE A 176 -17.20 8.70 -15.36
C ILE A 176 -17.62 9.18 -16.76
N ARG A 177 -18.91 9.13 -17.06
CA ARG A 177 -19.47 9.59 -18.32
C ARG A 177 -19.70 11.11 -18.31
N LYS A 178 -19.42 11.75 -19.43
CA LYS A 178 -19.62 13.21 -19.60
C LYS A 178 -21.10 13.60 -19.47
N GLU A 179 -21.99 12.74 -19.96
CA GLU A 179 -23.45 12.93 -19.95
C GLU A 179 -23.99 13.10 -18.52
N TRP A 180 -23.35 12.50 -17.52
CA TRP A 180 -23.77 12.68 -16.12
C TRP A 180 -23.55 14.09 -15.59
N LYS A 181 -22.48 14.77 -16.06
CA LYS A 181 -22.24 16.18 -15.72
C LYS A 181 -23.28 17.08 -16.36
N GLU A 182 -23.63 16.80 -17.60
CA GLU A 182 -24.66 17.53 -18.35
C GLU A 182 -26.04 17.34 -17.74
N ALA A 183 -26.39 16.10 -17.37
CA ALA A 183 -27.66 15.81 -16.68
C ALA A 183 -27.80 16.57 -15.34
N VAL A 184 -26.73 16.62 -14.52
CA VAL A 184 -26.73 17.38 -13.27
C VAL A 184 -26.90 18.87 -13.54
N ALA A 185 -26.28 19.43 -14.58
CA ALA A 185 -26.41 20.83 -14.96
C ALA A 185 -27.85 21.15 -15.44
N LEU A 186 -28.48 20.28 -16.24
CA LEU A 186 -29.87 20.41 -16.66
C LEU A 186 -30.85 20.39 -15.50
N LEU A 187 -30.53 19.67 -14.42
CA LEU A 187 -31.32 19.64 -13.19
C LEU A 187 -31.02 20.83 -12.23
N GLY A 188 -30.28 21.84 -12.70
CA GLY A 188 -29.90 23.01 -11.90
C GLY A 188 -28.80 22.78 -10.87
N GLY A 189 -28.14 21.61 -10.92
CA GLY A 189 -27.01 21.29 -10.05
C GLY A 189 -25.70 21.92 -10.52
N ASN A 190 -24.82 22.24 -9.58
CA ASN A 190 -23.48 22.75 -9.88
C ASN A 190 -22.42 21.62 -9.87
N MET A 191 -21.17 21.96 -10.19
CA MET A 191 -20.06 21.01 -10.23
C MET A 191 -19.78 20.35 -8.85
N THR A 192 -20.02 21.07 -7.75
CA THR A 192 -19.90 20.52 -6.40
C THR A 192 -20.99 19.46 -6.16
N CYS A 193 -22.21 19.72 -6.58
CA CYS A 193 -23.32 18.76 -6.53
C CYS A 193 -22.99 17.49 -7.32
N PHE A 194 -22.42 17.64 -8.54
CA PHE A 194 -21.96 16.51 -9.34
C PHE A 194 -20.94 15.66 -8.57
N TRP A 195 -19.88 16.28 -8.05
CA TRP A 195 -18.83 15.51 -7.37
C TRP A 195 -19.31 14.85 -6.08
N THR A 196 -20.12 15.52 -5.27
CA THR A 196 -20.59 14.98 -3.99
C THR A 196 -21.65 13.89 -4.15
N LYS A 197 -22.57 14.04 -5.13
CA LYS A 197 -23.73 13.13 -5.28
C LYS A 197 -23.51 12.05 -6.35
N VAL A 198 -22.64 12.26 -7.32
CA VAL A 198 -22.42 11.33 -8.44
C VAL A 198 -20.97 10.88 -8.52
N GLY A 199 -20.05 11.81 -8.73
CA GLY A 199 -18.65 11.49 -9.05
C GLY A 199 -17.95 10.69 -7.96
N VAL A 200 -17.91 11.19 -6.73
CA VAL A 200 -17.25 10.49 -5.61
C VAL A 200 -17.93 9.16 -5.26
N PRO A 201 -19.27 9.07 -5.14
CA PRO A 201 -19.92 7.79 -4.88
C PRO A 201 -19.64 6.72 -5.93
N VAL A 202 -19.61 7.09 -7.22
CA VAL A 202 -19.27 6.17 -8.32
C VAL A 202 -17.82 5.73 -8.26
N LEU A 203 -16.90 6.64 -7.93
CA LEU A 203 -15.47 6.33 -7.79
C LEU A 203 -15.12 5.59 -6.49
N MET A 204 -15.99 5.60 -5.49
CA MET A 204 -15.68 5.07 -4.15
C MET A 204 -15.16 3.63 -4.16
N PRO A 205 -15.69 2.69 -4.96
CA PRO A 205 -15.12 1.36 -5.04
C PRO A 205 -13.66 1.34 -5.54
N GLY A 206 -13.33 2.15 -6.54
CA GLY A 206 -11.97 2.32 -7.05
C GLY A 206 -11.05 2.98 -6.02
N ILE A 207 -11.53 4.02 -5.33
CA ILE A 207 -10.80 4.71 -4.26
C ILE A 207 -10.48 3.75 -3.12
N LEU A 208 -11.46 3.00 -2.63
CA LEU A 208 -11.28 2.06 -1.53
C LEU A 208 -10.40 0.85 -1.92
N GLY A 209 -10.52 0.37 -3.16
CA GLY A 209 -9.64 -0.66 -3.70
C GLY A 209 -8.19 -0.17 -3.77
N THR A 210 -7.96 1.02 -4.31
CA THR A 210 -6.64 1.66 -4.35
C THR A 210 -6.10 1.87 -2.93
N PHE A 211 -6.91 2.35 -1.99
CA PHE A 211 -6.52 2.54 -0.60
C PHE A 211 -6.01 1.23 0.04
N SER A 212 -6.71 0.10 -0.21
CA SER A 212 -6.27 -1.21 0.29
C SER A 212 -4.89 -1.61 -0.25
N VAL A 213 -4.65 -1.35 -1.54
CA VAL A 213 -3.34 -1.62 -2.17
C VAL A 213 -2.26 -0.74 -1.57
N LEU A 214 -2.53 0.56 -1.39
CA LEU A 214 -1.59 1.50 -0.78
C LEU A 214 -1.25 1.10 0.65
N PHE A 215 -2.25 0.75 1.44
CA PHE A 215 -2.05 0.31 2.82
C PHE A 215 -1.17 -0.94 2.89
N ALA A 216 -1.46 -1.95 2.08
CA ALA A 216 -0.66 -3.17 2.02
C ALA A 216 0.77 -2.89 1.53
N ASN A 217 0.94 -2.05 0.50
CA ASN A 217 2.24 -1.65 -0.03
C ASN A 217 3.09 -0.91 1.03
N ALA A 218 2.48 0.03 1.76
CA ALA A 218 3.15 0.75 2.84
C ALA A 218 3.52 -0.19 4.00
N LEU A 219 2.59 -1.07 4.40
CA LEU A 219 2.82 -1.99 5.51
C LEU A 219 3.94 -2.99 5.21
N ALA A 220 4.10 -3.41 3.95
CA ALA A 220 5.13 -4.34 3.49
C ALA A 220 6.47 -3.67 3.12
N ALA A 221 6.54 -2.34 3.09
CA ALA A 221 7.73 -1.61 2.65
C ALA A 221 8.91 -1.82 3.61
N TYR A 222 9.84 -2.69 3.24
CA TYR A 222 11.04 -3.01 4.02
C TYR A 222 12.28 -2.29 3.53
N ALA A 223 12.63 -2.45 2.24
CA ALA A 223 13.95 -2.09 1.72
C ALA A 223 14.29 -0.60 1.88
N THR A 224 13.34 0.30 1.56
CA THR A 224 13.55 1.74 1.70
C THR A 224 13.75 2.14 3.17
N VAL A 225 12.93 1.59 4.07
CA VAL A 225 12.99 1.91 5.50
C VAL A 225 14.25 1.37 6.14
N TYR A 226 14.61 0.12 5.82
CA TYR A 226 15.82 -0.48 6.34
C TYR A 226 17.07 0.28 5.91
N ALA A 227 17.14 0.70 4.63
CA ALA A 227 18.25 1.50 4.13
C ALA A 227 18.35 2.90 4.79
N LEU A 228 17.21 3.51 5.16
CA LEU A 228 17.17 4.82 5.81
C LEU A 228 17.43 4.76 7.31
N MET A 229 16.86 3.77 7.99
CA MET A 229 16.72 3.79 9.45
C MET A 229 17.45 2.64 10.13
N MET A 230 17.82 1.60 9.37
CA MET A 230 18.31 0.33 9.94
C MET A 230 17.35 -0.15 11.05
N ASN A 231 17.79 -0.24 12.28
CA ASN A 231 17.00 -0.67 13.43
C ASN A 231 16.53 0.47 14.35
N ASN A 232 16.69 1.74 13.92
CA ASN A 232 16.36 2.89 14.77
C ASN A 232 14.84 3.11 14.94
N ILE A 233 14.02 2.62 14.00
CA ILE A 233 12.56 2.61 14.13
C ILE A 233 12.06 1.17 14.18
N SER A 234 11.24 0.87 15.19
CA SER A 234 10.57 -0.42 15.27
C SER A 234 9.37 -0.43 14.32
N LEU A 235 9.49 -1.17 13.21
CA LEU A 235 8.44 -1.45 12.24
C LEU A 235 8.32 -2.95 12.02
N LEU A 236 7.12 -3.43 11.70
CA LEU A 236 6.86 -4.86 11.48
C LEU A 236 7.80 -5.50 10.46
N PRO A 237 8.00 -4.95 9.25
CA PRO A 237 8.89 -5.55 8.26
C PRO A 237 10.34 -5.65 8.75
N ILE A 238 10.81 -4.68 9.55
CA ILE A 238 12.17 -4.70 10.13
C ILE A 238 12.28 -5.78 11.18
N GLN A 239 11.29 -5.92 12.08
CA GLN A 239 11.28 -6.93 13.12
C GLN A 239 11.15 -8.36 12.54
N ILE A 240 10.36 -8.52 11.48
CA ILE A 240 10.26 -9.77 10.73
C ILE A 240 11.62 -10.14 10.14
N ALA A 241 12.24 -9.24 9.38
CA ALA A 241 13.53 -9.48 8.77
C ALA A 241 14.61 -9.79 9.82
N GLY A 242 14.67 -9.03 10.92
CA GLY A 242 15.58 -9.26 12.03
C GLY A 242 15.39 -10.61 12.76
N SER A 243 14.20 -11.24 12.62
CA SER A 243 13.94 -12.57 13.17
C SER A 243 14.53 -13.69 12.31
N PHE A 244 14.72 -13.45 11.00
CA PHE A 244 15.29 -14.41 10.04
C PHE A 244 16.75 -14.15 9.70
N VAL A 245 17.26 -12.92 9.94
CA VAL A 245 18.63 -12.50 9.67
C VAL A 245 19.24 -11.99 10.97
N GLY A 246 19.83 -12.87 11.74
CA GLY A 246 20.47 -12.51 13.02
C GLY A 246 21.78 -13.26 13.20
N GLU A 247 22.81 -12.56 13.70
CA GLU A 247 24.14 -13.16 13.94
C GLU A 247 24.15 -14.10 15.16
N VAL A 248 23.25 -13.93 16.14
CA VAL A 248 23.34 -14.62 17.43
C VAL A 248 22.32 -15.75 17.57
N LYS A 249 21.07 -15.56 17.19
CA LYS A 249 20.02 -16.58 17.28
C LYS A 249 18.86 -16.25 16.34
N LEU A 250 18.61 -17.12 15.39
CA LEU A 250 17.41 -17.04 14.55
C LEU A 250 16.15 -17.35 15.37
N LYS A 251 15.07 -16.63 15.08
CA LYS A 251 13.76 -16.77 15.74
C LYS A 251 12.65 -16.95 14.70
N PRO A 252 12.67 -18.05 13.93
CA PRO A 252 11.72 -18.25 12.84
C PRO A 252 10.27 -18.35 13.31
N GLY A 253 10.01 -18.87 14.49
CA GLY A 253 8.70 -18.94 15.09
C GLY A 253 8.13 -17.55 15.39
N LEU A 254 8.94 -16.70 16.00
CA LEU A 254 8.57 -15.30 16.30
C LEU A 254 8.41 -14.48 14.99
N GLY A 255 9.32 -14.64 14.04
CA GLY A 255 9.22 -14.01 12.72
C GLY A 255 7.94 -14.44 11.99
N GLY A 256 7.58 -15.73 12.09
CA GLY A 256 6.32 -16.26 11.60
C GLY A 256 5.11 -15.61 12.25
N ALA A 257 5.08 -15.48 13.58
CA ALA A 257 3.98 -14.85 14.30
C ALA A 257 3.82 -13.36 13.94
N LEU A 258 4.93 -12.61 13.82
CA LEU A 258 4.90 -11.21 13.35
C LEU A 258 4.37 -11.10 11.91
N SER A 259 4.77 -12.03 11.02
CA SER A 259 4.29 -12.08 9.64
C SER A 259 2.78 -12.37 9.57
N VAL A 260 2.28 -13.30 10.39
CA VAL A 260 0.84 -13.59 10.47
C VAL A 260 0.06 -12.38 10.98
N VAL A 261 0.56 -11.66 11.99
CA VAL A 261 -0.08 -10.43 12.47
C VAL A 261 -0.09 -9.36 11.38
N MET A 262 1.01 -9.17 10.65
CA MET A 262 1.06 -8.22 9.52
C MET A 262 0.08 -8.61 8.41
N MET A 263 0.01 -9.89 8.05
CA MET A 263 -0.96 -10.40 7.07
C MET A 263 -2.41 -10.20 7.55
N ALA A 264 -2.70 -10.48 8.82
CA ALA A 264 -4.02 -10.25 9.40
C ALA A 264 -4.44 -8.77 9.30
N MET A 265 -3.53 -7.83 9.55
CA MET A 265 -3.79 -6.38 9.39
C MET A 265 -4.15 -6.03 7.94
N MET A 266 -3.45 -6.58 6.94
CA MET A 266 -3.76 -6.36 5.53
C MET A 266 -5.13 -6.94 5.17
N VAL A 267 -5.41 -8.17 5.59
CA VAL A 267 -6.68 -8.86 5.32
C VAL A 267 -7.85 -8.12 5.97
N ILE A 268 -7.71 -7.68 7.23
CA ILE A 268 -8.74 -6.88 7.91
C ILE A 268 -9.02 -5.58 7.13
N MET A 269 -7.97 -4.89 6.66
CA MET A 269 -8.14 -3.67 5.87
C MET A 269 -8.91 -3.95 4.57
N ILE A 270 -8.59 -5.02 3.85
CA ILE A 270 -9.32 -5.43 2.64
C ILE A 270 -10.80 -5.73 2.96
N PHE A 271 -11.08 -6.42 4.05
CA PHE A 271 -12.48 -6.68 4.44
C PHE A 271 -13.22 -5.40 4.79
N VAL A 272 -12.62 -4.48 5.54
CA VAL A 272 -13.20 -3.19 5.91
C VAL A 272 -13.51 -2.37 4.66
N THR A 273 -12.53 -2.19 3.77
CA THR A 273 -12.71 -1.39 2.54
C THR A 273 -13.71 -2.02 1.59
N ASN A 274 -13.71 -3.35 1.42
CA ASN A 274 -14.72 -4.04 0.63
C ASN A 274 -16.13 -3.95 1.24
N GLY A 275 -16.25 -4.01 2.55
CA GLY A 275 -17.53 -3.82 3.25
C GLY A 275 -18.12 -2.44 2.97
N ILE A 276 -17.30 -1.40 3.12
CA ILE A 276 -17.69 -0.01 2.82
C ILE A 276 -18.04 0.14 1.33
N SER A 277 -17.20 -0.38 0.42
CA SER A 277 -17.42 -0.33 -1.04
C SER A 277 -18.76 -0.92 -1.46
N ARG A 278 -19.15 -2.07 -0.87
CA ARG A 278 -20.45 -2.71 -1.16
C ARG A 278 -21.64 -1.85 -0.76
N GLN A 279 -21.53 -1.05 0.31
CA GLN A 279 -22.61 -0.14 0.72
C GLN A 279 -22.81 0.97 -0.32
N PHE A 280 -21.73 1.56 -0.82
CA PHE A 280 -21.80 2.57 -1.89
C PHE A 280 -22.38 2.02 -3.19
N GLN A 281 -21.95 0.81 -3.60
CA GLN A 281 -22.51 0.16 -4.81
C GLN A 281 -24.01 -0.13 -4.72
N LYS A 282 -24.51 -0.50 -3.53
CA LYS A 282 -25.96 -0.72 -3.31
C LYS A 282 -26.74 0.59 -3.43
N GLY A 283 -26.17 1.72 -2.99
CA GLY A 283 -26.78 3.05 -3.11
C GLY A 283 -26.91 3.47 -4.57
N VAL A 284 -25.86 3.26 -5.39
CA VAL A 284 -25.86 3.59 -6.82
C VAL A 284 -26.81 2.71 -7.65
N LYS A 285 -27.04 1.44 -7.27
CA LYS A 285 -27.98 0.54 -7.96
C LYS A 285 -29.46 0.79 -7.65
N LYS A 286 -29.77 1.57 -6.62
CA LYS A 286 -31.15 1.89 -6.23
C LYS A 286 -31.68 3.19 -6.83
N VAL A 287 -30.86 3.92 -7.56
CA VAL A 287 -31.17 5.10 -8.36
C VAL A 287 -31.15 4.72 -9.84
#